data_63754bafc6c4db61b6bbcf1540e40cc5
#
_entry.id   63754bafc6c4db61b6bbcf1540e40cc5
#
_cell.length_a   1.000
_cell.length_b   1.000
_cell.length_c   1.000
_cell.angle_alpha   90.00
_cell.angle_beta   90.00
_cell.angle_gamma   90.00
#
_symmetry.space_group_name_H-M   'P 1'
#
loop_
_entity.id
_entity.type
_entity.pdbx_description
1 polymer ?
#
loop_
_entity_poly.entity_id
_entity_poly.type
_entity_poly.pdbx_seq_one_letter_code
_entity_poly.pdbx_strand_id
1 'polypeptide(L)'
;MTPGYRIEIVIEEPVARELIRTLKAIHVPGYTVIPRARGSGDRGIRRGDELAGDSSNCIFIIACDDEELVKTITDAVKPLLSRSGGICLVSECHS
;
A
#
# COMPACT_ATOMS: atom_id res chain seq x y z
N MET A 1 23.23 -10.08 5.49
CA MET A 1 21.85 -9.74 5.28
C MET A 1 21.18 -9.41 6.58
N THR A 2 20.44 -8.37 6.57
CA THR A 2 19.77 -7.88 7.77
C THR A 2 18.31 -8.26 7.73
N PRO A 3 17.80 -8.86 8.78
CA PRO A 3 16.38 -9.22 8.81
C PRO A 3 15.53 -7.96 8.95
N GLY A 4 14.37 -8.00 8.39
CA GLY A 4 13.45 -6.88 8.48
C GLY A 4 12.10 -7.25 7.91
N TYR A 5 11.33 -6.25 7.51
CA TYR A 5 9.98 -6.44 7.02
C TYR A 5 9.77 -5.68 5.74
N ARG A 6 8.92 -6.26 4.89
CA ARG A 6 8.51 -5.62 3.66
C ARG A 6 7.02 -5.40 3.74
N ILE A 7 6.60 -4.16 3.52
CA ILE A 7 5.18 -3.83 3.50
C ILE A 7 4.82 -3.46 2.09
N GLU A 8 3.78 -4.08 1.56
CA GLU A 8 3.28 -3.74 0.24
C GLU A 8 1.86 -3.25 0.39
N ILE A 9 1.56 -2.09 -0.15
CA ILE A 9 0.22 -1.52 -0.09
C ILE A 9 -0.24 -1.28 -1.51
N VAL A 10 -1.36 -1.87 -1.87
CA VAL A 10 -1.93 -1.71 -3.21
C VAL A 10 -3.21 -0.93 -3.06
N ILE A 11 -3.29 0.24 -3.67
CA ILE A 11 -4.48 1.07 -3.58
C ILE A 11 -4.75 1.73 -4.92
N GLU A 12 -5.94 2.23 -5.10
CA GLU A 12 -6.29 2.92 -6.32
C GLU A 12 -5.52 4.23 -6.42
N GLU A 13 -5.16 4.59 -7.63
CA GLU A 13 -4.37 5.78 -7.85
C GLU A 13 -4.90 7.04 -7.22
N PRO A 14 -6.18 7.33 -7.25
CA PRO A 14 -6.67 8.56 -6.64
C PRO A 14 -6.41 8.67 -5.14
N VAL A 15 -6.19 7.52 -4.49
CA VAL A 15 -5.96 7.51 -3.06
C VAL A 15 -4.49 7.64 -2.70
N ALA A 16 -3.62 7.53 -3.70
CA ALA A 16 -2.18 7.51 -3.45
C ALA A 16 -1.69 8.76 -2.73
N ARG A 17 -2.23 9.92 -3.08
CA ARG A 17 -1.78 11.14 -2.45
C ARG A 17 -2.09 11.16 -0.96
N GLU A 18 -3.22 10.66 -0.59
CA GLU A 18 -3.58 10.58 0.82
C GLU A 18 -2.67 9.60 1.56
N LEU A 19 -2.33 8.49 0.92
CA LEU A 19 -1.41 7.54 1.53
C LEU A 19 -0.05 8.17 1.74
N ILE A 20 0.43 8.93 0.76
CA ILE A 20 1.72 9.60 0.90
C ILE A 20 1.68 10.56 2.09
N ARG A 21 0.61 11.30 2.26
CA ARG A 21 0.50 12.20 3.40
C ARG A 21 0.52 11.43 4.72
N THR A 22 -0.16 10.30 4.76
CA THR A 22 -0.17 9.46 5.96
C THR A 22 1.24 8.96 6.28
N LEU A 23 1.94 8.47 5.28
CA LEU A 23 3.29 7.94 5.51
C LEU A 23 4.25 9.05 5.97
N LYS A 24 4.09 10.24 5.44
CA LYS A 24 4.92 11.34 5.88
C LYS A 24 4.60 11.76 7.29
N ALA A 25 3.35 11.74 7.66
CA ALA A 25 2.94 12.14 8.99
C ALA A 25 3.51 11.24 10.07
N ILE A 26 3.70 9.96 9.78
CA ILE A 26 4.26 9.05 10.75
C ILE A 26 5.75 8.83 10.54
N HIS A 27 6.35 9.65 9.69
CA HIS A 27 7.79 9.68 9.51
C HIS A 27 8.41 8.37 9.00
N VAL A 28 7.76 7.77 8.01
CA VAL A 28 8.32 6.59 7.38
C VAL A 28 9.60 7.02 6.66
N PRO A 29 10.69 6.33 6.84
CA PRO A 29 11.98 6.73 6.28
C PRO A 29 12.02 6.76 4.76
N GLY A 30 11.26 5.91 4.12
CA GLY A 30 11.24 5.91 2.66
C GLY A 30 10.26 4.94 2.11
N TYR A 31 9.89 5.12 0.87
CA TYR A 31 9.00 4.18 0.20
C TYR A 31 9.22 4.30 -1.30
N THR A 32 8.82 3.28 -2.03
CA THR A 32 8.84 3.28 -3.48
C THR A 32 7.43 3.13 -3.98
N VAL A 33 7.06 3.89 -4.99
CA VAL A 33 5.72 3.80 -5.57
C VAL A 33 5.81 3.30 -6.99
N ILE A 34 5.04 2.29 -7.31
CA ILE A 34 4.93 1.80 -8.68
C ILE A 34 3.54 2.17 -9.16
N PRO A 35 3.41 3.08 -10.10
CA PRO A 35 2.09 3.52 -10.55
C PRO A 35 1.54 2.63 -11.65
N ARG A 36 0.31 2.81 -11.95
CA ARG A 36 -0.38 2.19 -13.08
C ARG A 36 -0.33 0.66 -13.06
N ALA A 37 -0.50 0.09 -11.91
CA ALA A 37 -0.56 -1.34 -11.78
C ALA A 37 -1.99 -1.80 -12.00
N ARG A 38 -2.16 -2.87 -12.74
CA ARG A 38 -3.47 -3.41 -13.01
C ARG A 38 -3.64 -4.76 -12.39
N GLY A 39 -4.82 -5.10 -12.03
CA GLY A 39 -5.08 -6.39 -11.46
C GLY A 39 -6.54 -6.69 -11.43
N SER A 40 -6.88 -7.88 -11.02
CA SER A 40 -8.24 -8.29 -10.87
C SER A 40 -8.41 -8.93 -9.51
N GLY A 41 -9.45 -8.64 -8.84
CA GLY A 41 -9.71 -9.20 -7.53
C GLY A 41 -11.06 -8.82 -7.03
N ASP A 42 -11.46 -9.44 -5.97
CA ASP A 42 -12.76 -9.20 -5.43
C ASP A 42 -13.00 -7.78 -5.10
N ARG A 43 -12.03 -7.09 -4.61
CA ARG A 43 -12.26 -5.78 -4.17
C ARG A 43 -12.48 -4.82 -5.22
N GLY A 44 -11.86 -4.97 -6.30
CA GLY A 44 -12.02 -4.05 -7.36
C GLY A 44 -13.01 -4.39 -8.35
N ILE A 45 -13.57 -5.55 -8.28
CA ILE A 45 -14.44 -5.96 -9.18
C ILE A 45 -15.61 -5.20 -9.44
N ARG A 46 -16.14 -4.56 -8.56
CA ARG A 46 -17.33 -3.90 -8.82
C ARG A 46 -17.17 -2.87 -9.86
N ARG A 47 -16.00 -2.48 -10.11
CA ARG A 47 -15.86 -1.59 -11.14
C ARG A 47 -15.18 -2.18 -12.19
N GLY A 48 -14.85 -3.36 -12.10
CA GLY A 48 -14.11 -4.01 -13.08
C GLY A 48 -14.68 -3.99 -14.39
N ASP A 49 -15.91 -3.96 -14.44
CA ASP A 49 -16.54 -4.02 -15.70
C ASP A 49 -16.30 -2.75 -16.38
N GLU A 50 -15.94 -1.80 -15.69
CA GLU A 50 -15.79 -0.68 -16.31
C GLU A 50 -14.56 -0.62 -16.89
N LEU A 51 -14.23 -1.46 -17.23
CA LEU A 51 -13.23 -1.48 -17.89
C LEU A 51 -12.35 -0.99 -17.73
N ALA A 52 -12.48 -1.37 -17.37
CA ALA A 52 -11.65 -1.46 -17.42
C ALA A 52 -10.55 -0.73 -17.55
N GLY A 53 -10.08 -0.53 -17.99
CA GLY A 53 -9.00 0.09 -18.24
C GLY A 53 -8.71 1.27 -17.51
N ASP A 54 -9.65 1.82 -17.02
CA ASP A 54 -9.47 3.00 -16.40
C ASP A 54 -9.09 2.97 -15.01
N SER A 55 -9.19 1.87 -14.37
CA SER A 55 -8.88 1.81 -13.02
C SER A 55 -7.48 1.39 -12.89
N SER A 56 -6.62 2.14 -12.34
CA SER A 56 -5.28 1.72 -12.06
C SER A 56 -4.95 1.86 -10.61
N ASN A 57 -4.01 1.07 -10.16
CA ASN A 57 -3.58 1.05 -8.79
C ASN A 57 -2.15 1.49 -8.67
N CYS A 58 -1.77 1.89 -7.47
CA CYS A 58 -0.38 2.12 -7.15
C CYS A 58 0.05 1.07 -6.16
N ILE A 59 1.30 0.63 -6.26
CA ILE A 59 1.87 -0.29 -5.30
C ILE A 59 2.94 0.47 -4.54
N PHE A 60 2.79 0.51 -3.23
CA PHE A 60 3.80 1.12 -2.39
C PHE A 60 4.62 0.00 -1.75
N ILE A 61 5.93 0.13 -1.79
CA ILE A 61 6.82 -0.83 -1.16
C ILE A 61 7.63 -0.10 -0.11
N ILE A 62 7.58 -0.60 1.11
CA ILE A 62 8.28 -0.01 2.24
C ILE A 62 9.11 -1.09 2.90
N ALA A 63 10.38 -0.81 3.13
CA ALA A 63 11.23 -1.72 3.87
C ALA A 63 11.48 -1.12 5.24
N CYS A 64 11.31 -1.90 6.29
CA CYS A 64 11.64 -1.42 7.62
C CYS A 64 12.18 -2.56 8.47
N ASP A 65 12.98 -2.19 9.44
CA ASP A 65 13.60 -3.19 10.30
C ASP A 65 13.07 -3.12 11.72
N ASP A 66 12.03 -2.36 11.94
CA ASP A 66 11.49 -2.14 13.27
C ASP A 66 10.04 -2.59 13.32
N GLU A 67 9.77 -3.57 14.16
CA GLU A 67 8.43 -4.13 14.27
C GLU A 67 7.43 -3.08 14.73
N GLU A 68 7.84 -2.16 15.56
CA GLU A 68 6.96 -1.12 16.02
C GLU A 68 6.56 -0.20 14.88
N LEU A 69 7.47 0.08 13.97
CA LEU A 69 7.15 0.92 12.84
C LEU A 69 6.19 0.18 11.91
N VAL A 70 6.34 -1.13 11.76
CA VAL A 70 5.41 -1.92 10.98
C VAL A 70 4.00 -1.76 11.54
N LYS A 71 3.87 -1.85 12.86
CA LYS A 71 2.58 -1.72 13.48
C LYS A 71 2.01 -0.33 13.29
N THR A 72 2.84 0.68 13.43
CA THR A 72 2.41 2.06 13.26
C THR A 72 1.90 2.28 11.83
N ILE A 73 2.61 1.75 10.85
CA ILE A 73 2.20 1.90 9.47
C ILE A 73 0.90 1.16 9.20
N THR A 74 0.80 -0.08 9.62
CA THR A 74 -0.39 -0.87 9.33
C THR A 74 -1.62 -0.28 10.02
N ASP A 75 -1.45 0.23 11.23
CA ASP A 75 -2.56 0.86 11.92
C ASP A 75 -2.98 2.16 11.24
N ALA A 76 -2.03 2.92 10.75
CA ALA A 76 -2.32 4.20 10.12
C ALA A 76 -3.02 4.03 8.77
N VAL A 77 -2.71 2.97 8.03
CA VAL A 77 -3.31 2.78 6.73
C VAL A 77 -4.64 2.06 6.76
N LYS A 78 -4.96 1.37 7.86
CA LYS A 78 -6.20 0.64 7.95
C LYS A 78 -7.45 1.44 7.60
N PRO A 79 -7.66 2.63 8.13
CA PRO A 79 -8.84 3.38 7.79
C PRO A 79 -8.92 3.72 6.31
N LEU A 80 -7.77 3.97 5.70
CA LEU A 80 -7.73 4.31 4.30
C LEU A 80 -8.15 3.10 3.47
N LEU A 81 -7.64 1.93 3.81
CA LEU A 81 -7.96 0.72 3.09
C LEU A 81 -9.43 0.35 3.27
N SER A 82 -9.98 0.59 4.44
CA SER A 82 -11.38 0.30 4.68
C SER A 82 -12.27 1.08 3.76
N ARG A 83 -11.91 2.31 3.46
CA ARG A 83 -12.72 3.13 2.58
C ARG A 83 -12.47 2.85 1.12
N SER A 84 -11.24 2.59 0.76
CA SER A 84 -10.88 2.49 -0.65
C SER A 84 -10.79 1.09 -1.19
N GLY A 85 -10.72 0.11 -0.33
CA GLY A 85 -10.68 -1.27 -0.79
C GLY A 85 -9.32 -1.79 -1.17
N GLY A 86 -8.27 -1.20 -0.75
CA GLY A 86 -6.95 -1.71 -1.06
C GLY A 86 -6.51 -2.83 -0.14
N ILE A 87 -5.26 -3.26 -0.29
CA ILE A 87 -4.70 -4.28 0.58
C ILE A 87 -3.34 -3.87 1.10
N CYS A 88 -3.01 -4.37 2.26
CA CYS A 88 -1.71 -4.16 2.85
C CYS A 88 -1.16 -5.51 3.24
N LEU A 89 -0.01 -5.86 2.73
CA LEU A 89 0.63 -7.14 3.02
C LEU A 89 1.95 -6.89 3.72
N VAL A 90 2.24 -7.70 4.72
CA VAL A 90 3.49 -7.60 5.45
C VAL A 90 4.18 -8.95 5.38
N SER A 91 5.46 -8.93 5.09
CA SER A 91 6.25 -10.17 5.09
C SER A 91 7.62 -9.89 5.68
N GLU A 92 8.25 -10.94 6.16
CA GLU A 92 9.61 -10.82 6.64
C GLU A 92 10.54 -10.90 5.47
N CYS A 93 11.63 -10.19 5.53
CA CYS A 93 12.58 -10.19 4.44
C CYS A 93 13.99 -9.93 4.97
N HIS A 94 14.96 -10.02 4.09
CA HIS A 94 16.34 -9.72 4.44
C HIS A 94 16.87 -8.71 3.43
N SER A 95 17.67 -7.83 3.87
CA SER A 95 18.25 -6.84 2.97
C SER A 95 19.74 -6.64 3.21
#